data_200308562ee66d694052b27687557ca3
#
_entry.id   200308562ee66d694052b27687557ca3
#
_cell.length_a   1.000
_cell.length_b   1.000
_cell.length_c   1.000
_cell.angle_alpha   90.00
_cell.angle_beta   90.00
_cell.angle_gamma   90.00
#
_symmetry.space_group_name_H-M   'P 1'
#
loop_
_entity.id
_entity.type
_entity.pdbx_description
1 polymer ?
#
loop_
_entity_poly.entity_id
_entity_poly.type
_entity_poly.pdbx_seq_one_letter_code
_entity_poly.pdbx_strand_id
1 'polypeptide(L)'
;MRERVLGPFPLFLTMAKSTYACVECGYRTPKPLGRCPGCGAWGSFQEVAPIARREVPKEAAPLLSLAQVDEGEERRFSSGLAEVDRVLGGGFVPGEVVLLGGEPGVGKSTLLLEMAKRMGREVYYVAGEESPAQIKLRARRLGLDALLLLKETRLEPLLALLERKPPEALFVDSIQTIEAGGSPGSLVAVREATGAFVRFAKATGTAVVLVGHVTKEGVVAGPKSVEHAVDATLYLETAGVYRILRSAKNRFGPVGELGVFRMEETGLVEVKNPSEAFLLERPLGVPGSAIALALAGERALALEVQALAAKTPFPAPRRVVQGLDGRRVDMVLAVLERRLDLPLGNLDVYVNLAGGLRVLDPGLDLAVALAVYSAVVGKPLPQELAVVGEVGLLGEVRSVVGLERRLKEGERAGFSRFLHPGNTRGLKEAVERYLA
;
A
#
# COMPACT_ATOMS: atom_id res chain seq x y z
N MET A 1 -10.15 -62.28 -31.29
CA MET A 1 -9.98 -60.85 -31.02
C MET A 1 -8.50 -60.59 -30.86
N ARG A 2 -7.90 -59.84 -31.80
CA ARG A 2 -6.44 -59.63 -31.86
C ARG A 2 -6.10 -58.36 -31.11
N GLU A 3 -5.32 -58.47 -30.06
CA GLU A 3 -4.70 -57.34 -29.35
C GLU A 3 -3.65 -56.70 -30.27
N ARG A 4 -3.78 -55.38 -30.51
CA ARG A 4 -2.75 -54.61 -31.16
C ARG A 4 -1.77 -54.10 -30.11
N VAL A 5 -0.59 -54.66 -30.12
CA VAL A 5 0.58 -54.15 -29.38
C VAL A 5 1.06 -52.88 -30.14
N LEU A 6 0.93 -51.74 -29.48
CA LEU A 6 1.55 -50.49 -29.94
C LEU A 6 3.04 -50.50 -29.58
N GLY A 7 3.90 -50.54 -30.61
CA GLY A 7 5.35 -50.47 -30.45
C GLY A 7 5.83 -49.10 -29.97
N PRO A 8 7.07 -48.99 -29.44
CA PRO A 8 7.58 -47.77 -28.84
C PRO A 8 7.77 -46.66 -29.89
N PHE A 9 7.21 -45.47 -29.59
CA PHE A 9 7.46 -44.27 -30.38
C PHE A 9 8.96 -43.91 -30.33
N PRO A 10 9.58 -43.50 -31.43
CA PRO A 10 10.98 -43.10 -31.45
C PRO A 10 11.14 -41.78 -30.69
N LEU A 11 12.05 -41.79 -29.69
CA LEU A 11 12.54 -40.60 -29.00
C LEU A 11 13.28 -39.70 -30.05
N PHE A 12 12.57 -38.70 -30.57
CA PHE A 12 13.24 -37.60 -31.23
C PHE A 12 14.02 -36.77 -30.21
N LEU A 13 15.34 -36.91 -30.22
CA LEU A 13 16.24 -35.93 -29.60
C LEU A 13 16.11 -34.62 -30.36
N THR A 14 15.20 -33.78 -29.93
CA THR A 14 15.15 -32.38 -30.42
C THR A 14 16.26 -31.62 -29.71
N MET A 15 17.29 -31.22 -30.44
CA MET A 15 18.30 -30.27 -30.04
C MET A 15 17.56 -29.04 -29.47
N ALA A 16 17.95 -28.58 -28.28
CA ALA A 16 17.39 -27.40 -27.64
C ALA A 16 17.68 -26.18 -28.55
N LYS A 17 16.67 -25.66 -29.21
CA LYS A 17 16.77 -24.44 -30.01
C LYS A 17 16.94 -23.26 -29.09
N SER A 18 17.93 -22.39 -29.40
CA SER A 18 18.12 -21.11 -28.73
C SER A 18 16.79 -20.36 -28.64
N THR A 19 16.50 -19.81 -27.47
CA THR A 19 15.31 -19.00 -27.24
C THR A 19 15.75 -17.57 -26.94
N TYR A 20 15.10 -16.60 -27.54
CA TYR A 20 15.35 -15.18 -27.30
C TYR A 20 14.24 -14.59 -26.43
N ALA A 21 14.60 -13.77 -25.45
CA ALA A 21 13.64 -13.07 -24.61
C ALA A 21 13.83 -11.56 -24.72
N CYS A 22 12.73 -10.84 -24.79
CA CYS A 22 12.75 -9.38 -24.68
C CYS A 22 13.15 -8.98 -23.26
N VAL A 23 14.21 -8.17 -23.13
CA VAL A 23 14.72 -7.72 -21.81
C VAL A 23 13.73 -6.79 -21.11
N GLU A 24 12.83 -6.11 -21.85
CA GLU A 24 11.86 -5.17 -21.30
C GLU A 24 10.60 -5.86 -20.75
N CYS A 25 10.07 -6.89 -21.45
CA CYS A 25 8.78 -7.50 -21.07
C CYS A 25 8.81 -9.01 -20.91
N GLY A 26 9.95 -9.67 -21.21
CA GLY A 26 10.09 -11.12 -21.11
C GLY A 26 9.38 -11.92 -22.23
N TYR A 27 8.85 -11.27 -23.28
CA TYR A 27 8.26 -11.98 -24.42
C TYR A 27 9.29 -12.89 -25.08
N ARG A 28 8.98 -14.19 -25.23
CA ARG A 28 9.91 -15.20 -25.75
C ARG A 28 9.59 -15.57 -27.17
N THR A 29 10.64 -15.78 -27.99
CA THR A 29 10.57 -16.14 -29.40
C THR A 29 11.74 -17.06 -29.77
N PRO A 30 11.57 -17.95 -30.76
CA PRO A 30 12.66 -18.81 -31.20
C PRO A 30 13.71 -18.09 -32.07
N LYS A 31 13.47 -16.80 -32.44
CA LYS A 31 14.38 -15.95 -33.20
C LYS A 31 14.31 -14.53 -32.71
N PRO A 32 15.43 -13.76 -32.69
CA PRO A 32 15.39 -12.37 -32.33
C PRO A 32 14.53 -11.56 -33.30
N LEU A 33 13.64 -10.72 -32.78
CA LEU A 33 12.81 -9.81 -33.57
C LEU A 33 13.35 -8.40 -33.43
N GLY A 34 13.29 -7.58 -34.47
CA GLY A 34 13.71 -6.19 -34.44
C GLY A 34 12.85 -5.36 -33.46
N ARG A 35 11.54 -5.64 -33.42
CA ARG A 35 10.58 -5.00 -32.52
C ARG A 35 9.82 -6.05 -31.68
N CYS A 36 9.69 -5.83 -30.40
CA CYS A 36 8.97 -6.74 -29.52
C CYS A 36 7.44 -6.62 -29.72
N PRO A 37 6.72 -7.73 -30.04
CA PRO A 37 5.26 -7.69 -30.17
C PRO A 37 4.55 -7.47 -28.83
N GLY A 38 5.19 -7.77 -27.70
CA GLY A 38 4.60 -7.64 -26.38
C GLY A 38 4.63 -6.22 -25.80
N CYS A 39 5.73 -5.46 -26.01
CA CYS A 39 5.90 -4.11 -25.45
C CYS A 39 6.30 -3.05 -26.49
N GLY A 40 6.53 -3.42 -27.74
CA GLY A 40 6.92 -2.49 -28.80
C GLY A 40 8.38 -2.04 -28.79
N ALA A 41 9.20 -2.47 -27.84
CA ALA A 41 10.61 -2.09 -27.73
C ALA A 41 11.43 -2.62 -28.94
N TRP A 42 12.39 -1.81 -29.38
CA TRP A 42 13.29 -2.15 -30.50
C TRP A 42 14.61 -2.71 -29.97
N GLY A 43 15.18 -3.72 -30.66
CA GLY A 43 16.51 -4.27 -30.34
C GLY A 43 16.60 -4.93 -28.94
N SER A 44 15.49 -5.29 -28.33
CA SER A 44 15.35 -5.71 -26.94
C SER A 44 15.46 -7.23 -26.72
N PHE A 45 15.81 -8.01 -27.76
CA PHE A 45 15.92 -9.47 -27.63
C PHE A 45 17.35 -9.90 -27.31
N GLN A 46 17.50 -10.66 -26.22
CA GLN A 46 18.74 -11.35 -25.88
C GLN A 46 18.53 -12.87 -25.93
N GLU A 47 19.58 -13.60 -26.29
CA GLU A 47 19.58 -15.04 -26.25
C GLU A 47 19.56 -15.49 -24.78
N VAL A 48 18.59 -16.32 -24.43
CA VAL A 48 18.49 -16.92 -23.11
C VAL A 48 18.73 -18.42 -23.21
N ALA A 49 19.47 -18.94 -22.24
CA ALA A 49 19.71 -20.37 -22.18
C ALA A 49 18.36 -21.13 -22.19
N PRO A 50 18.30 -22.29 -22.87
CA PRO A 50 17.13 -23.14 -22.80
C PRO A 50 16.84 -23.45 -21.32
N ILE A 51 15.60 -23.30 -20.89
CA ILE A 51 15.21 -23.72 -19.55
C ILE A 51 15.50 -25.22 -19.48
N ALA A 52 16.51 -25.61 -18.69
CA ALA A 52 16.73 -27.01 -18.39
C ALA A 52 15.38 -27.56 -17.92
N ARG A 53 14.85 -28.57 -18.62
CA ARG A 53 13.65 -29.29 -18.14
C ARG A 53 13.98 -29.78 -16.75
N ARG A 54 13.43 -29.12 -15.73
CA ARG A 54 13.40 -29.71 -14.39
C ARG A 54 12.73 -31.06 -14.55
N GLU A 55 13.40 -32.12 -14.14
CA GLU A 55 12.77 -33.43 -14.03
C GLU A 55 11.51 -33.22 -13.20
N VAL A 56 10.37 -33.52 -13.81
CA VAL A 56 9.09 -33.52 -13.09
C VAL A 56 9.24 -34.62 -12.03
N PRO A 57 9.08 -34.34 -10.74
CA PRO A 57 9.10 -35.35 -9.71
C PRO A 57 8.13 -36.46 -10.12
N LYS A 58 8.56 -37.71 -10.08
CA LYS A 58 7.74 -38.87 -10.48
C LYS A 58 6.52 -39.08 -9.59
N GLU A 59 6.49 -38.44 -8.43
CA GLU A 59 5.35 -38.45 -7.51
C GLU A 59 4.61 -37.11 -7.59
N ALA A 60 3.37 -37.15 -8.09
CA ALA A 60 2.45 -36.05 -7.98
C ALA A 60 2.11 -35.80 -6.49
N ALA A 61 2.01 -34.57 -6.07
CA ALA A 61 1.54 -34.25 -4.74
C ALA A 61 0.18 -34.94 -4.46
N PRO A 62 -0.01 -35.52 -3.27
CA PRO A 62 -1.26 -36.19 -2.94
C PRO A 62 -2.45 -35.23 -3.01
N LEU A 63 -3.58 -35.73 -3.49
CA LEU A 63 -4.86 -35.02 -3.39
C LEU A 63 -5.27 -34.99 -1.91
N LEU A 64 -5.36 -33.81 -1.35
CA LEU A 64 -5.85 -33.59 0.01
C LEU A 64 -7.32 -33.14 -0.05
N SER A 65 -8.19 -33.73 0.76
CA SER A 65 -9.51 -33.17 0.99
C SER A 65 -9.41 -31.96 1.93
N LEU A 66 -10.29 -30.97 1.79
CA LEU A 66 -10.30 -29.80 2.66
C LEU A 66 -10.43 -30.19 4.16
N ALA A 67 -11.15 -31.28 4.45
CA ALA A 67 -11.31 -31.82 5.81
C ALA A 67 -10.01 -32.41 6.41
N GLN A 68 -8.97 -32.65 5.60
CA GLN A 68 -7.66 -33.18 6.03
C GLN A 68 -6.63 -32.09 6.21
N VAL A 69 -7.00 -30.82 5.89
CA VAL A 69 -6.13 -29.67 6.11
C VAL A 69 -6.28 -29.25 7.57
N ASP A 70 -5.18 -29.25 8.31
CA ASP A 70 -5.17 -28.82 9.69
C ASP A 70 -5.26 -27.28 9.75
N GLU A 71 -6.31 -26.74 10.37
CA GLU A 71 -6.49 -25.29 10.57
C GLU A 71 -5.46 -24.70 11.56
N GLY A 72 -4.67 -25.54 12.23
CA GLY A 72 -3.68 -25.15 13.24
C GLY A 72 -2.45 -24.43 12.69
N GLU A 73 -2.18 -24.47 11.39
CA GLU A 73 -1.01 -23.83 10.77
C GLU A 73 -1.18 -22.32 10.47
N GLU A 74 -2.39 -21.76 10.62
CA GLU A 74 -2.66 -20.32 10.36
C GLU A 74 -2.40 -19.41 11.56
N ARG A 75 -1.56 -19.78 12.53
CA ARG A 75 -1.23 -18.88 13.62
C ARG A 75 -0.37 -17.72 13.12
N ARG A 76 -1.02 -16.56 12.96
CA ARG A 76 -0.30 -15.32 12.67
C ARG A 76 0.74 -15.04 13.75
N PHE A 77 1.84 -14.43 13.34
CA PHE A 77 2.85 -13.94 14.26
C PHE A 77 3.11 -12.45 14.03
N SER A 78 3.40 -11.77 15.13
CA SER A 78 3.58 -10.31 15.12
C SER A 78 4.87 -9.92 14.38
N SER A 79 4.81 -8.82 13.64
CA SER A 79 5.98 -8.12 13.11
C SER A 79 6.80 -7.40 14.20
N GLY A 80 6.29 -7.36 15.43
CA GLY A 80 6.82 -6.56 16.53
C GLY A 80 6.42 -5.09 16.49
N LEU A 81 5.62 -4.68 15.50
CA LEU A 81 5.09 -3.33 15.33
C LEU A 81 3.56 -3.40 15.12
N ALA A 82 2.81 -2.83 16.05
CA ALA A 82 1.34 -2.90 16.03
C ALA A 82 0.73 -2.23 14.78
N GLU A 83 1.39 -1.18 14.27
CA GLU A 83 0.96 -0.48 13.06
C GLU A 83 1.24 -1.30 11.79
N VAL A 84 2.28 -2.15 11.76
CA VAL A 84 2.51 -3.12 10.68
C VAL A 84 1.51 -4.26 10.78
N ASP A 85 1.33 -4.82 11.98
CA ASP A 85 0.40 -5.93 12.23
C ASP A 85 -1.03 -5.54 11.84
N ARG A 86 -1.45 -4.30 12.14
CA ARG A 86 -2.74 -3.75 11.70
C ARG A 86 -2.89 -3.83 10.18
N VAL A 87 -1.89 -3.34 9.44
CA VAL A 87 -1.94 -3.28 7.97
C VAL A 87 -1.91 -4.68 7.34
N LEU A 88 -1.27 -5.63 8.00
CA LEU A 88 -1.26 -7.05 7.62
C LEU A 88 -2.56 -7.79 8.01
N GLY A 89 -3.42 -7.19 8.85
CA GLY A 89 -4.63 -7.83 9.35
C GLY A 89 -4.41 -8.74 10.55
N GLY A 90 -3.41 -8.41 11.40
CA GLY A 90 -3.09 -9.09 12.65
C GLY A 90 -1.70 -9.76 12.69
N GLY A 91 -0.80 -9.38 11.77
CA GLY A 91 0.54 -9.92 11.67
C GLY A 91 0.74 -10.84 10.46
N PHE A 92 1.95 -11.40 10.34
CA PHE A 92 2.32 -12.30 9.24
C PHE A 92 1.63 -13.66 9.34
N VAL A 93 1.27 -14.20 8.18
CA VAL A 93 0.86 -15.60 8.02
C VAL A 93 2.09 -16.41 7.62
N PRO A 94 2.32 -17.64 8.17
CA PRO A 94 3.41 -18.51 7.72
C PRO A 94 3.37 -18.71 6.20
N GLY A 95 4.53 -18.54 5.54
CA GLY A 95 4.65 -18.64 4.09
C GLY A 95 4.05 -17.47 3.30
N GLU A 96 3.71 -16.36 3.96
CA GLU A 96 3.26 -15.12 3.32
C GLU A 96 4.41 -14.41 2.62
N VAL A 97 4.14 -13.88 1.42
CA VAL A 97 5.07 -13.00 0.71
C VAL A 97 4.49 -11.60 0.59
N VAL A 98 5.18 -10.65 1.19
CA VAL A 98 4.81 -9.23 1.23
C VAL A 98 5.75 -8.43 0.34
N LEU A 99 5.21 -7.62 -0.56
CA LEU A 99 5.96 -6.60 -1.29
C LEU A 99 5.84 -5.26 -0.55
N LEU A 100 6.97 -4.71 -0.13
CA LEU A 100 7.06 -3.39 0.48
C LEU A 100 7.58 -2.37 -0.54
N GLY A 101 6.67 -1.57 -1.09
CA GLY A 101 6.96 -0.49 -2.03
C GLY A 101 7.13 0.86 -1.34
N GLY A 102 7.68 1.82 -2.06
CA GLY A 102 7.82 3.21 -1.60
C GLY A 102 8.97 3.93 -2.27
N GLU A 103 8.94 5.27 -2.23
CA GLU A 103 10.01 6.09 -2.81
C GLU A 103 11.38 5.79 -2.17
N PRO A 104 12.49 6.03 -2.89
CA PRO A 104 13.82 6.02 -2.27
C PRO A 104 13.89 6.98 -1.09
N GLY A 105 14.52 6.54 0.03
CA GLY A 105 14.67 7.38 1.22
C GLY A 105 13.44 7.50 2.13
N VAL A 106 12.28 6.92 1.80
CA VAL A 106 11.07 6.99 2.64
C VAL A 106 11.19 6.27 3.99
N GLY A 107 12.14 5.29 4.11
CA GLY A 107 12.38 4.55 5.35
C GLY A 107 12.09 3.05 5.28
N LYS A 108 11.97 2.44 4.09
CA LYS A 108 11.70 1.00 3.94
C LYS A 108 12.69 0.12 4.71
N SER A 109 14.00 0.30 4.46
CA SER A 109 15.06 -0.44 5.15
C SER A 109 15.06 -0.19 6.67
N THR A 110 14.71 1.03 7.10
CA THR A 110 14.55 1.37 8.53
C THR A 110 13.38 0.59 9.14
N LEU A 111 12.25 0.48 8.43
CA LEU A 111 11.09 -0.30 8.87
C LEU A 111 11.44 -1.78 9.01
N LEU A 112 12.19 -2.36 8.04
CA LEU A 112 12.65 -3.76 8.13
C LEU A 112 13.55 -3.99 9.35
N LEU A 113 14.49 -3.08 9.62
CA LEU A 113 15.37 -3.20 10.79
C LEU A 113 14.60 -3.04 12.11
N GLU A 114 13.60 -2.17 12.17
CA GLU A 114 12.72 -2.05 13.35
C GLU A 114 11.88 -3.32 13.57
N MET A 115 11.36 -3.93 12.50
CA MET A 115 10.69 -5.23 12.60
C MET A 115 11.67 -6.32 13.06
N ALA A 116 12.85 -6.44 12.45
CA ALA A 116 13.86 -7.42 12.85
C ALA A 116 14.25 -7.29 14.33
N LYS A 117 14.34 -6.05 14.84
CA LYS A 117 14.64 -5.77 16.25
C LYS A 117 13.54 -6.25 17.20
N ARG A 118 12.27 -6.13 16.81
CA ARG A 118 11.12 -6.30 17.71
C ARG A 118 10.38 -7.62 17.53
N MET A 119 10.58 -8.30 16.42
CA MET A 119 9.85 -9.52 16.06
C MET A 119 10.08 -10.68 17.04
N GLY A 120 11.25 -10.74 17.72
CA GLY A 120 11.59 -11.80 18.67
C GLY A 120 11.75 -13.18 18.02
N ARG A 121 12.04 -13.23 16.72
CA ARG A 121 12.17 -14.42 15.88
C ARG A 121 13.47 -14.42 15.09
N GLU A 122 13.85 -15.57 14.51
CA GLU A 122 15.01 -15.67 13.65
C GLU A 122 14.72 -14.98 12.29
N VAL A 123 15.37 -13.85 12.06
CA VAL A 123 15.24 -13.04 10.84
C VAL A 123 16.54 -13.08 10.07
N TYR A 124 16.47 -13.43 8.78
CA TYR A 124 17.57 -13.25 7.85
C TYR A 124 17.32 -12.02 6.97
N TYR A 125 18.39 -11.23 6.74
CA TYR A 125 18.33 -10.02 5.94
C TYR A 125 19.29 -10.15 4.75
N VAL A 126 18.76 -10.15 3.54
CA VAL A 126 19.54 -10.14 2.31
C VAL A 126 19.88 -8.71 1.96
N ALA A 127 21.20 -8.41 2.05
CA ALA A 127 21.76 -7.09 1.81
C ALA A 127 22.18 -6.94 0.34
N GLY A 128 21.27 -6.46 -0.50
CA GLY A 128 21.52 -6.29 -1.93
C GLY A 128 21.97 -4.88 -2.33
N GLU A 129 21.50 -3.84 -1.65
CA GLU A 129 21.79 -2.43 -1.99
C GLU A 129 22.92 -1.85 -1.16
N GLU A 130 22.93 -2.13 0.13
CA GLU A 130 23.89 -1.56 1.06
C GLU A 130 24.94 -2.59 1.50
N SER A 131 26.14 -2.11 1.78
CA SER A 131 27.18 -2.97 2.37
C SER A 131 26.80 -3.37 3.81
N PRO A 132 27.27 -4.52 4.30
CA PRO A 132 27.06 -4.93 5.69
C PRO A 132 27.52 -3.87 6.71
N ALA A 133 28.56 -3.10 6.40
CA ALA A 133 29.04 -2.02 7.26
C ALA A 133 28.04 -0.86 7.38
N GLN A 134 27.39 -0.48 6.26
CA GLN A 134 26.34 0.55 6.25
C GLN A 134 25.10 0.09 7.02
N ILE A 135 24.67 -1.17 6.82
CA ILE A 135 23.56 -1.75 7.57
C ILE A 135 23.88 -1.80 9.05
N LYS A 136 25.10 -2.23 9.43
CA LYS A 136 25.55 -2.27 10.84
C LYS A 136 25.53 -0.88 11.48
N LEU A 137 25.96 0.16 10.77
CA LEU A 137 25.92 1.53 11.28
C LEU A 137 24.47 1.99 11.56
N ARG A 138 23.54 1.67 10.64
CA ARG A 138 22.13 1.97 10.80
C ARG A 138 21.52 1.15 11.94
N ALA A 139 21.77 -0.17 11.98
CA ALA A 139 21.30 -1.06 13.04
C ALA A 139 21.72 -0.60 14.43
N ARG A 140 23.00 -0.17 14.58
CA ARG A 140 23.50 0.38 15.85
C ARG A 140 22.73 1.63 16.28
N ARG A 141 22.41 2.55 15.35
CA ARG A 141 21.60 3.74 15.65
C ARG A 141 20.20 3.37 16.14
N LEU A 142 19.64 2.29 15.62
CA LEU A 142 18.34 1.75 16.03
C LEU A 142 18.42 0.89 17.30
N GLY A 143 19.61 0.62 17.83
CA GLY A 143 19.80 -0.30 18.97
C GLY A 143 19.54 -1.76 18.60
N LEU A 144 19.84 -2.18 17.37
CA LEU A 144 19.77 -3.56 16.90
C LEU A 144 21.20 -4.13 16.84
N ASP A 145 21.52 -5.05 17.74
CA ASP A 145 22.88 -5.60 17.86
C ASP A 145 23.04 -6.96 17.15
N ALA A 146 21.95 -7.72 17.00
CA ALA A 146 21.97 -9.04 16.42
C ALA A 146 21.03 -9.14 15.21
N LEU A 147 21.60 -9.27 14.01
CA LEU A 147 20.88 -9.53 12.77
C LEU A 147 21.73 -10.42 11.87
N LEU A 148 21.14 -11.47 11.33
CA LEU A 148 21.82 -12.37 10.39
C LEU A 148 21.76 -11.77 8.97
N LEU A 149 22.91 -11.30 8.47
CA LEU A 149 23.02 -10.69 7.16
C LEU A 149 23.52 -11.71 6.13
N LEU A 150 22.84 -11.77 4.98
CA LEU A 150 23.26 -12.52 3.80
C LEU A 150 23.67 -11.54 2.71
N LYS A 151 24.89 -11.70 2.17
CA LYS A 151 25.42 -10.85 1.09
C LYS A 151 25.26 -11.48 -0.29
N GLU A 152 24.75 -12.72 -0.36
CA GLU A 152 24.54 -13.42 -1.63
C GLU A 152 23.33 -12.83 -2.37
N THR A 153 23.53 -12.37 -3.61
CA THR A 153 22.48 -11.84 -4.48
C THR A 153 22.14 -12.75 -5.65
N ARG A 154 22.95 -13.76 -5.93
CA ARG A 154 22.62 -14.78 -6.95
C ARG A 154 21.55 -15.71 -6.42
N LEU A 155 20.46 -15.81 -7.16
CA LEU A 155 19.22 -16.46 -6.69
C LEU A 155 19.44 -17.93 -6.29
N GLU A 156 20.07 -18.74 -7.14
CA GLU A 156 20.22 -20.17 -6.88
C GLU A 156 21.09 -20.46 -5.65
N PRO A 157 22.29 -19.88 -5.48
CA PRO A 157 23.08 -20.07 -4.25
C PRO A 157 22.36 -19.57 -3.00
N LEU A 158 21.64 -18.43 -3.11
CA LEU A 158 20.86 -17.88 -2.01
C LEU A 158 19.77 -18.85 -1.56
N LEU A 159 18.96 -19.36 -2.50
CA LEU A 159 17.90 -20.32 -2.18
C LEU A 159 18.48 -21.63 -1.61
N ALA A 160 19.57 -22.16 -2.18
CA ALA A 160 20.23 -23.35 -1.65
C ALA A 160 20.73 -23.19 -0.20
N LEU A 161 21.13 -21.96 0.18
CA LEU A 161 21.50 -21.66 1.56
C LEU A 161 20.25 -21.57 2.46
N LEU A 162 19.21 -20.88 2.02
CA LEU A 162 17.96 -20.71 2.76
C LEU A 162 17.21 -22.03 2.96
N GLU A 163 17.20 -22.92 1.98
CA GLU A 163 16.55 -24.23 2.06
C GLU A 163 17.21 -25.17 3.09
N ARG A 164 18.50 -25.00 3.37
CA ARG A 164 19.21 -25.78 4.40
C ARG A 164 18.78 -25.40 5.82
N LYS A 165 18.52 -24.13 6.05
CA LYS A 165 18.08 -23.60 7.33
C LYS A 165 17.10 -22.45 7.06
N PRO A 166 15.82 -22.75 6.85
CA PRO A 166 14.82 -21.73 6.62
C PRO A 166 14.64 -20.85 7.88
N PRO A 167 14.71 -19.51 7.76
CA PRO A 167 14.39 -18.61 8.86
C PRO A 167 12.88 -18.51 9.06
N GLU A 168 12.43 -17.98 10.20
CA GLU A 168 11.02 -17.68 10.41
C GLU A 168 10.57 -16.48 9.57
N ALA A 169 11.46 -15.49 9.35
CA ALA A 169 11.24 -14.39 8.43
C ALA A 169 12.50 -14.07 7.60
N LEU A 170 12.27 -13.70 6.34
CA LEU A 170 13.30 -13.31 5.38
C LEU A 170 12.99 -11.93 4.83
N PHE A 171 13.93 -10.99 4.97
CA PHE A 171 13.84 -9.65 4.39
C PHE A 171 14.84 -9.52 3.25
N VAL A 172 14.36 -9.10 2.07
CA VAL A 172 15.19 -8.92 0.86
C VAL A 172 15.19 -7.45 0.48
N ASP A 173 16.31 -6.78 0.63
CA ASP A 173 16.47 -5.34 0.37
C ASP A 173 17.59 -5.08 -0.65
N SER A 174 17.25 -5.00 -1.96
CA SER A 174 15.93 -5.06 -2.57
C SER A 174 15.80 -6.21 -3.57
N ILE A 175 14.58 -6.49 -4.03
CA ILE A 175 14.32 -7.51 -5.05
C ILE A 175 14.99 -7.19 -6.40
N GLN A 176 15.24 -5.90 -6.69
CA GLN A 176 15.91 -5.45 -7.90
C GLN A 176 17.39 -5.86 -7.97
N THR A 177 18.02 -6.11 -6.84
CA THR A 177 19.44 -6.49 -6.78
C THR A 177 19.67 -8.00 -6.93
N ILE A 178 18.60 -8.80 -6.91
CA ILE A 178 18.70 -10.25 -7.05
C ILE A 178 18.99 -10.63 -8.51
N GLU A 179 20.05 -11.39 -8.68
CA GLU A 179 20.51 -11.88 -9.98
C GLU A 179 19.78 -13.18 -10.35
N ALA A 180 18.81 -13.08 -11.26
CA ALA A 180 17.97 -14.19 -11.70
C ALA A 180 17.63 -14.06 -13.18
N GLY A 181 17.97 -15.02 -14.01
CA GLY A 181 17.48 -15.16 -15.40
C GLY A 181 17.64 -14.00 -16.37
N GLY A 182 18.32 -12.92 -15.97
CA GLY A 182 18.52 -11.70 -16.75
C GLY A 182 19.42 -10.70 -16.04
N SER A 183 19.57 -9.50 -16.60
CA SER A 183 20.31 -8.42 -15.92
C SER A 183 19.61 -8.04 -14.62
N PRO A 184 20.35 -7.78 -13.53
CA PRO A 184 19.78 -7.33 -12.26
C PRO A 184 18.85 -6.13 -12.46
N GLY A 185 17.71 -6.11 -11.79
CA GLY A 185 16.69 -5.05 -11.93
C GLY A 185 15.83 -5.12 -13.18
N SER A 186 16.12 -6.00 -14.16
CA SER A 186 15.23 -6.20 -15.29
C SER A 186 13.90 -6.84 -14.85
N LEU A 187 12.83 -6.59 -15.62
CA LEU A 187 11.50 -7.16 -15.32
C LEU A 187 11.52 -8.70 -15.26
N VAL A 188 12.36 -9.32 -16.08
CA VAL A 188 12.52 -10.78 -16.13
C VAL A 188 13.15 -11.27 -14.84
N ALA A 189 14.28 -10.67 -14.40
CA ALA A 189 14.98 -11.03 -13.19
C ALA A 189 14.08 -10.85 -11.96
N VAL A 190 13.41 -9.71 -11.85
CA VAL A 190 12.51 -9.41 -10.71
C VAL A 190 11.33 -10.41 -10.65
N ARG A 191 10.72 -10.75 -11.79
CA ARG A 191 9.63 -11.76 -11.84
C ARG A 191 10.11 -13.16 -11.47
N GLU A 192 11.27 -13.56 -11.97
CA GLU A 192 11.84 -14.88 -11.70
C GLU A 192 12.22 -15.00 -10.22
N ALA A 193 12.91 -14.01 -9.67
CA ALA A 193 13.26 -13.95 -8.25
C ALA A 193 11.99 -13.95 -7.37
N THR A 194 11.00 -13.11 -7.66
CA THR A 194 9.73 -13.08 -6.92
C THR A 194 9.05 -14.44 -6.94
N GLY A 195 8.93 -15.06 -8.12
CA GLY A 195 8.33 -16.42 -8.23
C GLY A 195 9.09 -17.49 -7.46
N ALA A 196 10.41 -17.38 -7.36
CA ALA A 196 11.24 -18.29 -6.59
C ALA A 196 11.05 -18.09 -5.07
N PHE A 197 11.02 -16.85 -4.59
CA PHE A 197 10.74 -16.56 -3.17
C PHE A 197 9.31 -16.96 -2.77
N VAL A 198 8.31 -16.80 -3.66
CA VAL A 198 6.95 -17.29 -3.39
C VAL A 198 6.94 -18.81 -3.22
N ARG A 199 7.64 -19.58 -4.08
CA ARG A 199 7.74 -21.04 -3.93
C ARG A 199 8.48 -21.43 -2.64
N PHE A 200 9.60 -20.76 -2.35
CA PHE A 200 10.36 -20.97 -1.12
C PHE A 200 9.49 -20.71 0.13
N ALA A 201 8.82 -19.57 0.20
CA ALA A 201 7.95 -19.21 1.31
C ALA A 201 6.86 -20.28 1.56
N LYS A 202 6.15 -20.70 0.49
CA LYS A 202 5.08 -21.71 0.59
C LYS A 202 5.61 -23.10 0.98
N ALA A 203 6.85 -23.44 0.60
CA ALA A 203 7.45 -24.73 0.93
C ALA A 203 7.98 -24.81 2.36
N THR A 204 8.42 -23.68 2.94
CA THR A 204 9.12 -23.63 4.22
C THR A 204 8.31 -23.02 5.36
N GLY A 205 7.21 -22.32 5.04
CA GLY A 205 6.47 -21.50 6.01
C GLY A 205 7.16 -20.18 6.38
N THR A 206 8.30 -19.84 5.76
CA THR A 206 9.00 -18.57 6.00
C THR A 206 8.16 -17.39 5.52
N ALA A 207 7.95 -16.37 6.37
CA ALA A 207 7.39 -15.10 5.91
C ALA A 207 8.46 -14.29 5.16
N VAL A 208 8.16 -13.83 3.97
CA VAL A 208 9.14 -13.12 3.12
C VAL A 208 8.67 -11.69 2.85
N VAL A 209 9.53 -10.71 3.15
CA VAL A 209 9.30 -9.31 2.78
C VAL A 209 10.30 -8.92 1.68
N LEU A 210 9.76 -8.58 0.52
CA LEU A 210 10.51 -8.10 -0.64
C LEU A 210 10.42 -6.58 -0.73
N VAL A 211 11.54 -5.87 -0.60
CA VAL A 211 11.57 -4.43 -0.85
C VAL A 211 11.60 -4.17 -2.34
N GLY A 212 10.72 -3.27 -2.80
CA GLY A 212 10.66 -2.79 -4.17
C GLY A 212 10.69 -1.27 -4.25
N HIS A 213 11.38 -0.71 -5.26
CA HIS A 213 11.29 0.71 -5.55
C HIS A 213 10.09 0.99 -6.44
N VAL A 214 9.37 2.07 -6.15
CA VAL A 214 8.30 2.61 -7.00
C VAL A 214 8.82 3.73 -7.87
N THR A 215 8.29 3.86 -9.09
CA THR A 215 8.50 5.04 -9.92
C THR A 215 7.76 6.25 -9.33
N LYS A 216 8.09 7.47 -9.81
CA LYS A 216 7.40 8.72 -9.40
C LYS A 216 5.88 8.71 -9.62
N GLU A 217 5.39 7.79 -10.44
CA GLU A 217 3.96 7.59 -10.74
C GLU A 217 3.27 6.63 -9.73
N GLY A 218 3.99 6.21 -8.67
CA GLY A 218 3.44 5.32 -7.64
C GLY A 218 3.29 3.86 -8.08
N VAL A 219 3.91 3.47 -9.19
CA VAL A 219 3.95 2.09 -9.68
C VAL A 219 5.29 1.49 -9.27
N VAL A 220 5.29 0.28 -8.66
CA VAL A 220 6.54 -0.46 -8.44
C VAL A 220 7.31 -0.50 -9.75
N ALA A 221 8.62 -0.15 -9.71
CA ALA A 221 9.51 -0.30 -10.84
C ALA A 221 9.60 -1.80 -11.18
N GLY A 222 8.64 -2.26 -11.98
CA GLY A 222 8.36 -3.65 -12.32
C GLY A 222 6.88 -3.80 -12.67
N PRO A 223 6.49 -4.82 -13.45
CA PRO A 223 5.12 -4.92 -13.93
C PRO A 223 4.16 -5.20 -12.76
N LYS A 224 2.90 -4.78 -12.90
CA LYS A 224 1.76 -5.22 -12.07
C LYS A 224 1.76 -6.73 -11.80
N SER A 225 2.49 -7.51 -12.63
CA SER A 225 2.68 -8.95 -12.46
C SER A 225 3.41 -9.34 -11.17
N VAL A 226 4.28 -8.51 -10.61
CA VAL A 226 4.94 -8.76 -9.31
C VAL A 226 3.93 -8.60 -8.18
N GLU A 227 3.14 -7.52 -8.20
CA GLU A 227 2.06 -7.31 -7.23
C GLU A 227 1.03 -8.45 -7.23
N HIS A 228 0.74 -9.00 -8.43
CA HIS A 228 -0.16 -10.15 -8.54
C HIS A 228 0.43 -11.45 -7.99
N ALA A 229 1.75 -11.62 -8.04
CA ALA A 229 2.42 -12.83 -7.59
C ALA A 229 2.53 -12.97 -6.06
N VAL A 230 2.61 -11.83 -5.34
CA VAL A 230 2.73 -11.80 -3.87
C VAL A 230 1.37 -11.86 -3.18
N ASP A 231 1.35 -12.15 -1.88
CA ASP A 231 0.12 -12.27 -1.09
C ASP A 231 -0.37 -10.90 -0.61
N ALA A 232 0.55 -10.02 -0.19
CA ALA A 232 0.23 -8.64 0.19
C ALA A 232 1.18 -7.64 -0.49
N THR A 233 0.67 -6.45 -0.75
CA THR A 233 1.44 -5.30 -1.25
C THR A 233 1.19 -4.12 -0.36
N LEU A 234 2.26 -3.64 0.26
CA LEU A 234 2.26 -2.51 1.16
C LEU A 234 3.07 -1.36 0.53
N TYR A 235 2.59 -0.13 0.71
CA TYR A 235 3.31 1.07 0.31
C TYR A 235 3.64 1.93 1.53
N LEU A 236 4.92 2.29 1.66
CA LEU A 236 5.36 3.29 2.64
C LEU A 236 5.47 4.64 1.93
N GLU A 237 4.69 5.61 2.40
CA GLU A 237 4.53 6.94 1.80
C GLU A 237 4.91 8.04 2.79
N THR A 238 5.33 9.20 2.28
CA THR A 238 5.57 10.39 3.11
C THR A 238 4.30 11.24 3.18
N ALA A 239 3.88 11.59 4.39
CA ALA A 239 2.79 12.51 4.66
C ALA A 239 3.28 13.56 5.69
N GLY A 240 3.82 14.67 5.22
CA GLY A 240 4.46 15.66 6.09
C GLY A 240 5.56 15.04 6.94
N VAL A 241 5.44 15.16 8.27
CA VAL A 241 6.38 14.57 9.24
C VAL A 241 6.15 13.08 9.46
N TYR A 242 5.03 12.54 8.99
CA TYR A 242 4.64 11.15 9.17
C TYR A 242 5.09 10.26 8.02
N ARG A 243 5.10 8.96 8.27
CA ARG A 243 5.21 7.89 7.28
C ARG A 243 3.96 7.04 7.40
N ILE A 244 3.30 6.83 6.28
CA ILE A 244 2.06 6.06 6.20
C ILE A 244 2.35 4.76 5.49
N LEU A 245 2.12 3.66 6.19
CA LEU A 245 2.14 2.32 5.61
C LEU A 245 0.71 1.97 5.19
N ARG A 246 0.50 1.70 3.91
CA ARG A 246 -0.82 1.42 3.34
C ARG A 246 -0.86 0.06 2.68
N SER A 247 -1.90 -0.71 2.95
CA SER A 247 -2.20 -1.96 2.25
C SER A 247 -2.91 -1.67 0.92
N ALA A 248 -2.26 -1.95 -0.21
CA ALA A 248 -2.85 -1.87 -1.54
C ALA A 248 -3.45 -3.21 -1.99
N LYS A 249 -2.89 -4.31 -1.50
CA LYS A 249 -3.36 -5.68 -1.70
C LYS A 249 -3.11 -6.48 -0.44
N ASN A 250 -4.06 -7.31 -0.02
CA ASN A 250 -3.88 -8.26 1.05
C ASN A 250 -4.82 -9.45 0.85
N ARG A 251 -4.26 -10.66 0.71
CA ARG A 251 -5.04 -11.90 0.58
C ARG A 251 -5.53 -12.43 1.92
N PHE A 252 -4.87 -12.03 3.00
CA PHE A 252 -5.12 -12.56 4.34
C PHE A 252 -5.72 -11.52 5.29
N GLY A 253 -5.99 -10.31 4.81
CA GLY A 253 -6.54 -9.23 5.63
C GLY A 253 -7.24 -8.15 4.79
N PRO A 254 -7.71 -7.10 5.44
CA PRO A 254 -8.39 -6.00 4.78
C PRO A 254 -7.44 -5.20 3.88
N VAL A 255 -8.00 -4.63 2.81
CA VAL A 255 -7.30 -3.71 1.89
C VAL A 255 -7.62 -2.27 2.29
N GLY A 256 -6.66 -1.38 2.08
CA GLY A 256 -6.82 0.05 2.40
C GLY A 256 -6.51 0.41 3.85
N GLU A 257 -6.15 -0.57 4.68
CA GLU A 257 -5.65 -0.31 6.04
C GLU A 257 -4.41 0.56 6.01
N LEU A 258 -4.25 1.39 7.03
CA LEU A 258 -3.08 2.22 7.19
C LEU A 258 -2.46 2.12 8.59
N GLY A 259 -1.14 2.13 8.59
CA GLY A 259 -0.29 2.29 9.76
C GLY A 259 0.38 3.65 9.74
N VAL A 260 0.51 4.28 10.89
CA VAL A 260 1.06 5.63 11.01
C VAL A 260 2.33 5.60 11.84
N PHE A 261 3.40 6.13 11.26
CA PHE A 261 4.70 6.26 11.92
C PHE A 261 5.20 7.70 11.83
N ARG A 262 6.11 8.04 12.73
CA ARG A 262 6.91 9.26 12.66
C ARG A 262 8.39 8.89 12.52
N MET A 263 9.11 9.59 11.65
CA MET A 263 10.55 9.42 11.55
C MET A 263 11.22 10.24 12.64
N GLU A 264 11.99 9.58 13.50
CA GLU A 264 12.78 10.18 14.56
C GLU A 264 14.27 9.82 14.37
N GLU A 265 15.16 10.43 15.15
CA GLU A 265 16.58 10.08 15.13
C GLU A 265 16.83 8.61 15.45
N THR A 266 16.00 8.04 16.32
CA THR A 266 16.04 6.65 16.77
C THR A 266 15.37 5.67 15.81
N GLY A 267 14.79 6.12 14.70
CA GLY A 267 14.14 5.28 13.71
C GLY A 267 12.68 5.63 13.43
N LEU A 268 11.91 4.65 12.97
CA LEU A 268 10.46 4.77 12.76
C LEU A 268 9.72 4.43 14.05
N VAL A 269 9.00 5.41 14.59
CA VAL A 269 8.21 5.28 15.82
C VAL A 269 6.72 5.24 15.46
N GLU A 270 6.00 4.29 16.03
CA GLU A 270 4.56 4.14 15.84
C GLU A 270 3.78 5.29 16.47
N VAL A 271 2.80 5.83 15.73
CA VAL A 271 1.89 6.85 16.23
C VAL A 271 0.65 6.17 16.82
N LYS A 272 0.61 6.03 18.14
CA LYS A 272 -0.45 5.32 18.85
C LYS A 272 -1.83 5.95 18.67
N ASN A 273 -1.89 7.29 18.62
CA ASN A 273 -3.13 8.05 18.44
C ASN A 273 -3.02 9.01 17.22
N PRO A 274 -3.24 8.50 15.99
CA PRO A 274 -3.08 9.33 14.80
C PRO A 274 -4.05 10.50 14.72
N SER A 275 -5.28 10.34 15.17
CA SER A 275 -6.27 11.44 15.17
C SER A 275 -5.78 12.63 16.00
N GLU A 276 -5.27 12.37 17.20
CA GLU A 276 -4.67 13.42 18.04
C GLU A 276 -3.44 14.06 17.36
N ALA A 277 -2.56 13.21 16.81
CA ALA A 277 -1.36 13.68 16.13
C ALA A 277 -1.66 14.58 14.92
N PHE A 278 -2.67 14.25 14.10
CA PHE A 278 -3.08 15.05 12.95
C PHE A 278 -3.81 16.34 13.32
N LEU A 279 -4.42 16.39 14.51
CA LEU A 279 -5.17 17.55 15.00
C LEU A 279 -4.36 18.46 15.92
N LEU A 280 -3.13 18.06 16.27
CA LEU A 280 -2.32 18.80 17.27
C LEU A 280 -2.07 20.26 16.91
N GLU A 281 -1.84 20.55 15.64
CA GLU A 281 -1.56 21.91 15.13
C GLU A 281 -2.79 22.61 14.56
N ARG A 282 -3.99 22.09 14.81
CA ARG A 282 -5.23 22.65 14.31
C ARG A 282 -5.48 24.06 14.86
N PRO A 283 -5.69 25.08 14.00
CA PRO A 283 -6.10 26.40 14.45
C PRO A 283 -7.55 26.37 14.96
N LEU A 284 -7.81 26.95 16.13
CA LEU A 284 -9.13 26.98 16.73
C LEU A 284 -9.85 28.28 16.43
N GLY A 285 -11.18 28.22 16.20
CA GLY A 285 -12.02 29.40 15.98
C GLY A 285 -11.77 30.14 14.66
N VAL A 286 -11.17 29.47 13.66
CA VAL A 286 -10.89 30.03 12.34
C VAL A 286 -11.91 29.52 11.33
N PRO A 287 -12.54 30.41 10.53
CA PRO A 287 -13.41 29.98 9.43
C PRO A 287 -12.67 29.13 8.39
N GLY A 288 -13.38 28.19 7.80
CA GLY A 288 -12.82 27.29 6.78
C GLY A 288 -12.22 26.00 7.32
N SER A 289 -12.36 25.69 8.61
CA SER A 289 -11.92 24.43 9.20
C SER A 289 -13.12 23.59 9.66
N ALA A 290 -13.15 22.31 9.27
CA ALA A 290 -14.14 21.34 9.72
C ALA A 290 -13.45 20.00 10.08
N ILE A 291 -13.89 19.35 11.14
CA ILE A 291 -13.37 18.04 11.53
C ILE A 291 -14.24 16.95 10.94
N ALA A 292 -13.59 16.11 10.14
CA ALA A 292 -14.19 14.97 9.49
C ALA A 292 -13.85 13.66 10.24
N LEU A 293 -14.83 12.77 10.37
CA LEU A 293 -14.61 11.40 10.83
C LEU A 293 -14.47 10.48 9.61
N ALA A 294 -13.24 10.31 9.18
CA ALA A 294 -12.88 9.54 7.99
C ALA A 294 -12.73 8.03 8.29
N LEU A 295 -12.85 7.20 7.26
CA LEU A 295 -12.49 5.79 7.29
C LEU A 295 -11.40 5.51 6.25
N ALA A 296 -10.30 4.93 6.68
CA ALA A 296 -9.23 4.45 5.81
C ALA A 296 -9.05 2.95 6.05
N GLY A 297 -9.51 2.13 5.10
CA GLY A 297 -9.73 0.70 5.34
C GLY A 297 -10.76 0.50 6.46
N GLU A 298 -10.35 -0.19 7.51
CA GLU A 298 -11.13 -0.40 8.73
C GLU A 298 -10.84 0.65 9.83
N ARG A 299 -9.83 1.50 9.64
CA ARG A 299 -9.40 2.49 10.63
C ARG A 299 -10.19 3.77 10.52
N ALA A 300 -10.88 4.14 11.59
CA ALA A 300 -11.47 5.46 11.72
C ALA A 300 -10.42 6.48 12.18
N LEU A 301 -10.50 7.70 11.65
CA LEU A 301 -9.62 8.82 11.94
C LEU A 301 -10.42 10.12 12.03
N ALA A 302 -10.08 10.98 12.98
CA ALA A 302 -10.52 12.36 12.99
C ALA A 302 -9.47 13.23 12.27
N LEU A 303 -9.87 13.89 11.19
CA LEU A 303 -9.01 14.66 10.31
C LEU A 303 -9.59 16.04 10.08
N GLU A 304 -8.73 17.05 9.94
CA GLU A 304 -9.16 18.41 9.60
C GLU A 304 -9.25 18.57 8.08
N VAL A 305 -10.42 19.02 7.62
CA VAL A 305 -10.63 19.53 6.26
C VAL A 305 -10.55 21.06 6.33
N GLN A 306 -9.62 21.62 5.58
CA GLN A 306 -9.42 23.07 5.47
C GLN A 306 -9.91 23.56 4.12
N ALA A 307 -10.63 24.67 4.10
CA ALA A 307 -11.07 25.36 2.91
C ALA A 307 -10.71 26.84 2.95
N LEU A 308 -10.32 27.36 1.79
CA LEU A 308 -10.12 28.80 1.58
C LEU A 308 -10.90 29.23 0.34
N ALA A 309 -11.62 30.33 0.45
CA ALA A 309 -12.33 30.96 -0.67
C ALA A 309 -11.83 32.40 -0.84
N ALA A 310 -11.43 32.74 -2.05
CA ALA A 310 -10.92 34.07 -2.37
C ALA A 310 -11.53 34.58 -3.70
N LYS A 311 -11.71 35.88 -3.86
CA LYS A 311 -12.17 36.43 -5.14
C LYS A 311 -11.21 36.10 -6.26
N THR A 312 -11.73 35.49 -7.34
CA THR A 312 -10.90 35.18 -8.50
C THR A 312 -10.56 36.41 -9.31
N PRO A 313 -9.30 36.61 -9.68
CA PRO A 313 -8.92 37.65 -10.66
C PRO A 313 -9.05 37.15 -12.12
N PHE A 314 -9.45 35.91 -12.34
CA PHE A 314 -9.49 35.24 -13.64
C PHE A 314 -10.93 35.10 -14.16
N PRO A 315 -11.12 34.94 -15.48
CA PRO A 315 -12.45 34.70 -16.07
C PRO A 315 -13.09 33.40 -15.60
N ALA A 316 -12.28 32.38 -15.24
CA ALA A 316 -12.74 31.11 -14.69
C ALA A 316 -12.14 30.90 -13.29
N PRO A 317 -12.95 30.55 -12.27
CA PRO A 317 -12.47 30.31 -10.93
C PRO A 317 -11.63 29.03 -10.86
N ARG A 318 -10.60 29.04 -10.02
CA ARG A 318 -9.72 27.90 -9.78
C ARG A 318 -10.30 26.98 -8.72
N ARG A 319 -10.12 25.68 -8.93
CA ARG A 319 -10.42 24.63 -7.94
C ARG A 319 -9.13 23.86 -7.67
N VAL A 320 -8.64 23.89 -6.45
CA VAL A 320 -7.43 23.19 -6.03
C VAL A 320 -7.79 22.28 -4.86
N VAL A 321 -7.54 20.98 -5.03
CA VAL A 321 -7.88 19.96 -4.03
C VAL A 321 -6.64 19.14 -3.71
N GLN A 322 -6.34 18.99 -2.43
CA GLN A 322 -5.23 18.19 -1.93
C GLN A 322 -5.70 17.20 -0.87
N GLY A 323 -5.27 15.97 -1.00
CA GLY A 323 -5.59 14.88 -0.05
C GLY A 323 -6.97 14.25 -0.18
N LEU A 324 -7.84 14.80 -1.05
CA LEU A 324 -9.22 14.35 -1.31
C LEU A 324 -9.43 14.00 -2.78
N ASP A 325 -10.59 13.40 -3.11
CA ASP A 325 -10.99 13.21 -4.51
C ASP A 325 -11.51 14.54 -5.11
N GLY A 326 -10.76 15.13 -6.04
CA GLY A 326 -11.11 16.39 -6.66
C GLY A 326 -12.46 16.40 -7.36
N ARG A 327 -12.81 15.30 -8.06
CA ARG A 327 -14.13 15.20 -8.75
C ARG A 327 -15.27 15.20 -7.77
N ARG A 328 -15.08 14.59 -6.60
CA ARG A 328 -16.07 14.56 -5.54
C ARG A 328 -16.23 15.93 -4.88
N VAL A 329 -15.12 16.62 -4.64
CA VAL A 329 -15.14 18.00 -4.17
C VAL A 329 -15.89 18.91 -5.16
N ASP A 330 -15.64 18.80 -6.46
CA ASP A 330 -16.34 19.57 -7.50
C ASP A 330 -17.85 19.34 -7.45
N MET A 331 -18.31 18.09 -7.22
CA MET A 331 -19.72 17.80 -7.01
C MET A 331 -20.29 18.51 -5.77
N VAL A 332 -19.57 18.47 -4.65
CA VAL A 332 -19.98 19.15 -3.41
C VAL A 332 -20.08 20.65 -3.62
N LEU A 333 -19.12 21.26 -4.32
CA LEU A 333 -19.15 22.70 -4.66
C LEU A 333 -20.38 23.06 -5.51
N ALA A 334 -20.70 22.25 -6.53
CA ALA A 334 -21.88 22.45 -7.35
C ALA A 334 -23.20 22.35 -6.54
N VAL A 335 -23.27 21.45 -5.55
CA VAL A 335 -24.40 21.35 -4.64
C VAL A 335 -24.51 22.58 -3.75
N LEU A 336 -23.41 23.07 -3.17
CA LEU A 336 -23.39 24.29 -2.36
C LEU A 336 -23.86 25.50 -3.16
N GLU A 337 -23.36 25.68 -4.37
CA GLU A 337 -23.75 26.78 -5.25
C GLU A 337 -25.26 26.73 -5.59
N ARG A 338 -25.76 25.53 -5.96
CA ARG A 338 -27.14 25.40 -6.44
C ARG A 338 -28.20 25.29 -5.33
N ARG A 339 -27.87 24.69 -4.18
CA ARG A 339 -28.84 24.39 -3.11
C ARG A 339 -28.80 25.37 -1.95
N LEU A 340 -27.68 26.07 -1.78
CA LEU A 340 -27.49 27.07 -0.71
C LEU A 340 -27.18 28.46 -1.24
N ASP A 341 -27.31 28.65 -2.56
CA ASP A 341 -27.06 29.92 -3.25
C ASP A 341 -25.69 30.55 -2.92
N LEU A 342 -24.68 29.68 -2.68
CA LEU A 342 -23.33 30.11 -2.34
C LEU A 342 -22.63 30.67 -3.61
N PRO A 343 -22.09 31.93 -3.63
CA PRO A 343 -21.60 32.56 -4.85
C PRO A 343 -20.22 32.05 -5.28
N LEU A 344 -20.10 30.74 -5.55
CA LEU A 344 -18.81 30.08 -5.87
C LEU A 344 -18.32 30.37 -7.29
N GLY A 345 -19.20 30.85 -8.19
CA GLY A 345 -18.83 31.18 -9.58
C GLY A 345 -17.78 32.28 -9.72
N ASN A 346 -17.61 33.13 -8.68
CA ASN A 346 -16.64 34.22 -8.64
C ASN A 346 -15.52 34.04 -7.61
N LEU A 347 -15.40 32.84 -7.05
CA LEU A 347 -14.41 32.52 -6.00
C LEU A 347 -13.48 31.40 -6.43
N ASP A 348 -12.19 31.61 -6.29
CA ASP A 348 -11.22 30.52 -6.23
C ASP A 348 -11.43 29.74 -4.93
N VAL A 349 -11.48 28.42 -5.02
CA VAL A 349 -11.68 27.54 -3.86
C VAL A 349 -10.52 26.54 -3.76
N TYR A 350 -9.92 26.52 -2.59
CA TYR A 350 -8.84 25.60 -2.22
C TYR A 350 -9.35 24.71 -1.09
N VAL A 351 -9.21 23.40 -1.24
CA VAL A 351 -9.60 22.43 -0.20
C VAL A 351 -8.42 21.50 0.07
N ASN A 352 -8.06 21.37 1.33
CA ASN A 352 -6.94 20.56 1.77
C ASN A 352 -7.36 19.64 2.92
N LEU A 353 -6.95 18.36 2.85
CA LEU A 353 -6.98 17.47 4.00
C LEU A 353 -5.67 17.67 4.76
N ALA A 354 -5.74 18.18 5.98
CA ALA A 354 -4.56 18.45 6.79
C ALA A 354 -3.77 17.19 7.13
N GLY A 355 -2.46 17.34 7.40
CA GLY A 355 -1.58 16.23 7.75
C GLY A 355 -0.97 15.49 6.56
N GLY A 356 -1.22 15.93 5.31
CA GLY A 356 -0.61 15.34 4.09
C GLY A 356 -1.14 13.97 3.72
N LEU A 357 -2.22 13.51 4.36
CA LEU A 357 -2.89 12.25 4.03
C LEU A 357 -3.68 12.36 2.72
N ARG A 358 -3.81 11.21 2.04
CA ARG A 358 -4.78 11.04 0.97
C ARG A 358 -5.85 10.03 1.40
N VAL A 359 -7.10 10.49 1.49
CA VAL A 359 -8.24 9.67 1.90
C VAL A 359 -9.37 9.81 0.88
N LEU A 360 -9.81 8.69 0.32
CA LEU A 360 -10.86 8.63 -0.71
C LEU A 360 -12.15 8.09 -0.08
N ASP A 361 -12.69 8.81 0.89
CA ASP A 361 -13.87 8.42 1.67
C ASP A 361 -15.04 9.39 1.41
N PRO A 362 -16.19 8.89 0.89
CA PRO A 362 -17.37 9.72 0.72
C PRO A 362 -17.87 10.39 2.01
N GLY A 363 -17.56 9.80 3.16
CA GLY A 363 -17.92 10.36 4.47
C GLY A 363 -17.33 11.74 4.77
N LEU A 364 -16.34 12.18 3.98
CA LEU A 364 -15.70 13.50 4.08
C LEU A 364 -16.51 14.63 3.45
N ASP A 365 -17.51 14.34 2.61
CA ASP A 365 -18.23 15.36 1.83
C ASP A 365 -18.89 16.41 2.71
N LEU A 366 -19.53 15.99 3.81
CA LEU A 366 -20.18 16.91 4.74
C LEU A 366 -19.18 17.88 5.36
N ALA A 367 -17.97 17.40 5.70
CA ALA A 367 -16.90 18.25 6.21
C ALA A 367 -16.39 19.24 5.15
N VAL A 368 -16.21 18.76 3.91
CA VAL A 368 -15.87 19.63 2.77
C VAL A 368 -16.91 20.72 2.58
N ALA A 369 -18.17 20.34 2.57
CA ALA A 369 -19.27 21.31 2.39
C ALA A 369 -19.29 22.37 3.49
N LEU A 370 -19.17 21.96 4.75
CA LEU A 370 -19.19 22.88 5.89
C LEU A 370 -17.93 23.75 5.96
N ALA A 371 -16.75 23.19 5.65
CA ALA A 371 -15.51 23.97 5.60
C ALA A 371 -15.58 25.06 4.52
N VAL A 372 -16.03 24.71 3.31
CA VAL A 372 -16.19 25.68 2.21
C VAL A 372 -17.23 26.75 2.56
N TYR A 373 -18.38 26.33 3.07
CA TYR A 373 -19.42 27.29 3.48
C TYR A 373 -18.91 28.23 4.56
N SER A 374 -18.28 27.70 5.60
CA SER A 374 -17.64 28.46 6.68
C SER A 374 -16.61 29.49 6.16
N ALA A 375 -15.77 29.08 5.20
CA ALA A 375 -14.78 29.96 4.57
C ALA A 375 -15.42 31.13 3.81
N VAL A 376 -16.53 30.87 3.12
CA VAL A 376 -17.25 31.90 2.33
C VAL A 376 -18.00 32.91 3.21
N VAL A 377 -18.68 32.40 4.25
CA VAL A 377 -19.45 33.27 5.15
C VAL A 377 -18.63 33.93 6.26
N GLY A 378 -17.38 33.48 6.45
CA GLY A 378 -16.47 33.99 7.47
C GLY A 378 -16.85 33.63 8.90
N LYS A 379 -17.60 32.52 9.12
CA LYS A 379 -18.01 32.05 10.45
C LYS A 379 -17.34 30.70 10.76
N PRO A 380 -16.66 30.57 11.91
CA PRO A 380 -16.07 29.29 12.31
C PRO A 380 -17.13 28.29 12.78
N LEU A 381 -16.85 27.00 12.59
CA LEU A 381 -17.61 25.90 13.20
C LEU A 381 -17.27 25.75 14.69
N PRO A 382 -18.19 25.19 15.51
CA PRO A 382 -17.90 24.87 16.91
C PRO A 382 -16.66 23.93 17.03
N GLN A 383 -15.81 24.22 18.00
CA GLN A 383 -14.54 23.50 18.17
C GLN A 383 -14.72 22.03 18.56
N GLU A 384 -15.79 21.73 19.26
CA GLU A 384 -16.17 20.40 19.72
C GLU A 384 -16.95 19.58 18.68
N LEU A 385 -17.21 20.15 17.50
CA LEU A 385 -17.99 19.51 16.44
C LEU A 385 -17.11 18.66 15.53
N ALA A 386 -17.48 17.39 15.37
CA ALA A 386 -16.97 16.53 14.30
C ALA A 386 -18.13 16.06 13.39
N VAL A 387 -17.87 15.93 12.11
CA VAL A 387 -18.92 15.68 11.12
C VAL A 387 -18.58 14.47 10.24
N VAL A 388 -19.64 13.79 9.76
CA VAL A 388 -19.50 12.68 8.82
C VAL A 388 -20.78 12.54 8.00
N GLY A 389 -20.63 12.36 6.70
CA GLY A 389 -21.75 12.10 5.81
C GLY A 389 -21.38 12.25 4.34
N GLU A 390 -21.98 11.43 3.51
CA GLU A 390 -21.93 11.60 2.06
C GLU A 390 -22.96 12.65 1.64
N VAL A 391 -22.59 13.54 0.71
CA VAL A 391 -23.50 14.55 0.19
C VAL A 391 -24.02 14.15 -1.18
N GLY A 392 -25.34 14.01 -1.32
CA GLY A 392 -25.99 13.76 -2.60
C GLY A 392 -26.26 15.05 -3.39
N LEU A 393 -26.54 14.91 -4.69
CA LEU A 393 -26.77 16.03 -5.62
C LEU A 393 -28.01 16.88 -5.30
N LEU A 394 -28.93 16.35 -4.50
CA LEU A 394 -30.10 17.10 -4.05
C LEU A 394 -29.85 17.86 -2.73
N GLY A 395 -28.63 17.74 -2.17
CA GLY A 395 -28.25 18.37 -0.91
C GLY A 395 -28.57 17.52 0.32
N GLU A 396 -29.03 16.27 0.13
CA GLU A 396 -29.27 15.34 1.21
C GLU A 396 -27.96 14.80 1.79
N VAL A 397 -27.97 14.45 3.08
CA VAL A 397 -26.86 13.81 3.77
C VAL A 397 -27.17 12.31 3.89
N ARG A 398 -26.33 11.49 3.29
CA ARG A 398 -26.48 10.04 3.17
C ARG A 398 -25.64 9.28 4.18
N SER A 399 -26.11 8.09 4.52
CA SER A 399 -25.41 7.15 5.38
C SER A 399 -24.06 6.72 4.77
N VAL A 400 -23.10 6.44 5.65
CA VAL A 400 -21.75 5.99 5.32
C VAL A 400 -21.43 4.69 6.04
N VAL A 401 -20.52 3.93 5.48
CA VAL A 401 -20.02 2.70 6.10
C VAL A 401 -19.31 3.01 7.42
N GLY A 402 -19.54 2.18 8.44
CA GLY A 402 -18.80 2.25 9.71
C GLY A 402 -19.13 3.46 10.58
N LEU A 403 -20.36 4.00 10.51
CA LEU A 403 -20.75 5.20 11.25
C LEU A 403 -20.45 5.10 12.76
N GLU A 404 -20.83 4.00 13.41
CA GLU A 404 -20.57 3.81 14.84
C GLU A 404 -19.08 3.87 15.20
N ARG A 405 -18.24 3.23 14.37
CA ARG A 405 -16.80 3.21 14.54
C ARG A 405 -16.19 4.62 14.41
N ARG A 406 -16.70 5.40 13.45
CA ARG A 406 -16.31 6.79 13.25
C ARG A 406 -16.68 7.67 14.44
N LEU A 407 -17.89 7.53 14.95
CA LEU A 407 -18.36 8.30 16.13
C LEU A 407 -17.53 7.95 17.38
N LYS A 408 -17.25 6.67 17.63
CA LYS A 408 -16.36 6.24 18.73
C LYS A 408 -14.95 6.83 18.60
N GLU A 409 -14.41 6.92 17.39
CA GLU A 409 -13.11 7.58 17.18
C GLU A 409 -13.19 9.08 17.43
N GLY A 410 -14.28 9.74 17.04
CA GLY A 410 -14.52 11.14 17.34
C GLY A 410 -14.59 11.40 18.86
N GLU A 411 -15.29 10.56 19.61
CA GLU A 411 -15.33 10.62 21.08
C GLU A 411 -13.93 10.45 21.69
N ARG A 412 -13.17 9.45 21.19
CA ARG A 412 -11.79 9.19 21.60
C ARG A 412 -10.85 10.37 21.31
N ALA A 413 -11.08 11.06 20.19
CA ALA A 413 -10.34 12.26 19.79
C ALA A 413 -10.77 13.53 20.55
N GLY A 414 -11.74 13.43 21.50
CA GLY A 414 -12.18 14.52 22.38
C GLY A 414 -13.34 15.36 21.86
N PHE A 415 -14.01 14.93 20.77
CA PHE A 415 -15.20 15.62 20.26
C PHE A 415 -16.46 15.19 21.04
N SER A 416 -17.34 16.15 21.33
CA SER A 416 -18.57 15.91 22.09
C SER A 416 -19.84 16.20 21.29
N ARG A 417 -19.70 16.82 20.12
CA ARG A 417 -20.82 17.11 19.20
C ARG A 417 -20.56 16.42 17.85
N PHE A 418 -21.59 15.78 17.35
CA PHE A 418 -21.51 15.05 16.10
C PHE A 418 -22.63 15.45 15.15
N LEU A 419 -22.29 15.71 13.89
CA LEU A 419 -23.25 15.88 12.81
C LEU A 419 -23.10 14.73 11.82
N HIS A 420 -24.17 13.96 11.64
CA HIS A 420 -24.15 12.74 10.85
C HIS A 420 -25.53 12.45 10.27
N PRO A 421 -25.69 11.49 9.32
CA PRO A 421 -26.97 11.18 8.66
C PRO A 421 -28.14 10.84 9.59
N GLY A 422 -27.85 10.40 10.81
CA GLY A 422 -28.86 10.08 11.82
C GLY A 422 -29.49 11.31 12.51
N ASN A 423 -28.86 12.51 12.40
CA ASN A 423 -29.33 13.70 13.07
C ASN A 423 -29.36 14.97 12.19
N THR A 424 -29.09 14.85 10.89
CA THR A 424 -29.36 15.86 9.88
C THR A 424 -29.78 15.21 8.56
N ARG A 425 -30.74 15.79 7.87
CA ARG A 425 -31.27 15.28 6.60
C ARG A 425 -30.60 15.91 5.38
N GLY A 426 -30.02 17.09 5.53
CA GLY A 426 -29.44 17.80 4.40
C GLY A 426 -28.55 18.97 4.78
N LEU A 427 -27.81 19.48 3.79
CA LEU A 427 -26.86 20.58 3.95
C LEU A 427 -27.51 21.87 4.48
N LYS A 428 -28.75 22.18 4.06
CA LYS A 428 -29.44 23.38 4.52
C LYS A 428 -29.63 23.36 6.04
N GLU A 429 -30.14 22.26 6.58
CA GLU A 429 -30.31 22.08 8.02
C GLU A 429 -28.96 22.13 8.76
N ALA A 430 -27.92 21.51 8.18
CA ALA A 430 -26.59 21.48 8.77
C ALA A 430 -26.01 22.92 8.89
N VAL A 431 -26.15 23.72 7.84
CA VAL A 431 -25.66 25.11 7.79
C VAL A 431 -26.48 26.01 8.73
N GLU A 432 -27.82 25.92 8.72
CA GLU A 432 -28.69 26.68 9.61
C GLU A 432 -28.39 26.40 11.09
N ARG A 433 -28.03 25.19 11.44
CA ARG A 433 -27.72 24.78 12.82
C ARG A 433 -26.38 25.34 13.33
N TYR A 434 -25.37 25.51 12.49
CA TYR A 434 -24.01 25.79 12.92
C TYR A 434 -23.37 27.04 12.31
N LEU A 435 -23.89 27.55 11.19
CA LEU A 435 -23.27 28.67 10.42
C LEU A 435 -24.24 29.80 10.04
N ALA A 436 -25.51 29.68 10.37
CA ALA A 436 -26.51 30.76 10.12
C ALA A 436 -26.32 31.99 11.00
#